data_1fa857450e32f1f9d4eeb83c5841947a
#
_entry.id   1fa857450e32f1f9d4eeb83c5841947a
#
_cell.length_a   1.000
_cell.length_b   1.000
_cell.length_c   1.000
_cell.angle_alpha   90.00
_cell.angle_beta   90.00
_cell.angle_gamma   90.00
#
_symmetry.space_group_name_H-M   'P 1'
#
loop_
_entity.id
_entity.type
_entity.pdbx_description
1 polymer ?
#
loop_
_entity_poly.entity_id
_entity_poly.type
_entity_poly.pdbx_seq_one_letter_code
_entity_poly.pdbx_strand_id
1 'polypeptide(L)'
;MHRYLIVLILLLIAGRAQGLPPCPEVFSLAYDECEGDYRYQNGDRYHGEWKKAKKHGFGTYVWTNGHRYEGQWLAGQKSGSGQYTWSNGDRYVGEFHGGDYHGEGTLTYISGKTVTGEWRKGIPWNATAYSAAGKATYAYTNGNALCLTQ
;
A
#
# COMPACT_ATOMS: atom_id res chain seq x y z
N MET A 1 46.68 -35.83 15.92
CA MET A 1 46.44 -36.29 14.54
C MET A 1 44.96 -36.61 14.41
N HIS A 2 44.29 -36.04 13.50
CA HIS A 2 42.96 -36.37 12.98
C HIS A 2 41.69 -35.88 13.68
N ARG A 3 41.00 -35.08 12.91
CA ARG A 3 39.55 -35.15 12.72
C ARG A 3 38.66 -34.60 13.80
N TYR A 4 38.75 -33.30 14.03
CA TYR A 4 37.60 -32.55 14.55
C TYR A 4 37.42 -31.25 13.76
N LEU A 5 37.23 -31.40 12.46
CA LEU A 5 37.02 -30.25 11.61
C LEU A 5 35.89 -30.57 10.65
N ILE A 6 34.70 -30.84 11.13
CA ILE A 6 33.47 -30.86 10.32
C ILE A 6 32.30 -31.06 11.30
N VAL A 7 31.82 -30.03 11.94
CA VAL A 7 30.43 -29.96 12.44
C VAL A 7 30.07 -28.49 12.79
N LEU A 8 30.60 -27.53 12.09
CA LEU A 8 30.24 -26.13 12.39
C LEU A 8 29.70 -25.37 11.15
N ILE A 9 29.14 -26.12 10.21
CA ILE A 9 28.55 -25.51 8.99
C ILE A 9 27.20 -26.17 8.72
N LEU A 10 26.24 -26.01 9.62
CA LEU A 10 24.85 -26.38 9.34
C LEU A 10 23.84 -25.76 10.31
N LEU A 11 24.10 -24.55 10.78
CA LEU A 11 23.11 -23.78 11.57
C LEU A 11 22.85 -22.39 10.98
N LEU A 12 23.01 -22.23 9.69
CA LEU A 12 22.72 -21.00 8.95
C LEU A 12 21.61 -21.19 7.93
N ILE A 13 20.63 -22.06 8.24
CA ILE A 13 19.46 -22.17 7.36
C ILE A 13 18.23 -22.25 8.24
N ALA A 14 17.44 -21.24 8.12
CA ALA A 14 16.05 -21.05 8.48
C ALA A 14 15.85 -19.93 9.49
N GLY A 15 16.37 -18.75 9.19
CA GLY A 15 15.61 -17.56 9.52
C GLY A 15 14.35 -17.58 8.66
N ARG A 16 13.36 -18.43 9.00
CA ARG A 16 11.99 -18.19 8.58
C ARG A 16 11.69 -16.78 9.04
N ALA A 17 11.34 -15.88 8.13
CA ALA A 17 10.64 -14.67 8.46
C ALA A 17 9.39 -15.11 9.23
N GLN A 18 9.51 -15.21 10.54
CA GLN A 18 8.37 -15.46 11.40
C GLN A 18 7.57 -14.17 11.31
N GLY A 19 6.33 -14.27 10.85
CA GLY A 19 5.40 -13.15 10.88
C GLY A 19 5.33 -12.57 12.29
N LEU A 20 4.89 -11.36 12.41
CA LEU A 20 4.70 -10.73 13.72
C LEU A 20 3.74 -11.58 14.56
N PRO A 21 3.90 -11.60 15.90
CA PRO A 21 2.97 -12.28 16.78
C PRO A 21 1.57 -11.64 16.67
N PRO A 22 0.49 -12.38 16.99
CA PRO A 22 -0.85 -11.83 17.02
C PRO A 22 -0.94 -10.73 18.09
N CYS A 23 -1.71 -9.69 17.78
CA CYS A 23 -1.98 -8.63 18.75
C CYS A 23 -2.88 -9.14 19.88
N PRO A 24 -2.80 -8.54 21.10
CA PRO A 24 -3.71 -8.84 22.19
C PRO A 24 -5.18 -8.62 21.80
N GLU A 25 -6.12 -9.34 22.41
CA GLU A 25 -7.56 -9.22 22.13
C GLU A 25 -8.13 -7.82 22.41
N VAL A 26 -7.53 -7.11 23.36
CA VAL A 26 -7.95 -5.76 23.75
C VAL A 26 -6.99 -4.75 23.20
N PHE A 27 -7.50 -3.81 22.40
CA PHE A 27 -6.70 -2.71 21.86
C PHE A 27 -6.15 -1.85 23.01
N SER A 28 -4.83 -1.78 23.08
CA SER A 28 -4.12 -1.04 24.12
C SER A 28 -2.78 -0.55 23.58
N LEU A 29 -1.97 0.10 24.43
CA LEU A 29 -0.58 0.43 24.11
C LEU A 29 0.29 -0.83 23.84
N ALA A 30 -0.23 -2.03 24.15
CA ALA A 30 0.40 -3.32 23.84
C ALA A 30 0.29 -3.73 22.36
N TYR A 31 -0.44 -2.97 21.53
CA TYR A 31 -0.41 -3.13 20.07
C TYR A 31 0.92 -2.60 19.53
N ASP A 32 1.97 -3.34 19.78
CA ASP A 32 3.32 -3.01 19.35
C ASP A 32 4.02 -4.25 18.80
N GLU A 33 4.59 -4.11 17.59
CA GLU A 33 5.26 -5.19 16.85
C GLU A 33 4.41 -6.47 16.78
N CYS A 34 3.13 -6.32 16.43
CA CYS A 34 2.18 -7.41 16.31
C CYS A 34 1.32 -7.27 15.04
N GLU A 35 0.65 -8.35 14.65
CA GLU A 35 -0.33 -8.37 13.57
C GLU A 35 -1.71 -8.71 14.12
N GLY A 36 -2.73 -7.97 13.71
CA GLY A 36 -4.08 -8.21 14.22
C GLY A 36 -5.16 -7.37 13.60
N ASP A 37 -6.40 -7.70 13.99
CA ASP A 37 -7.62 -7.05 13.53
C ASP A 37 -8.05 -5.96 14.50
N TYR A 38 -8.52 -4.85 13.96
CA TYR A 38 -9.15 -3.81 14.75
C TYR A 38 -10.41 -3.28 14.06
N ARG A 39 -11.50 -3.20 14.81
CA ARG A 39 -12.76 -2.60 14.38
C ARG A 39 -12.96 -1.27 15.09
N TYR A 40 -13.01 -0.20 14.31
CA TYR A 40 -13.26 1.15 14.80
C TYR A 40 -14.75 1.34 15.18
N GLN A 41 -15.03 2.30 16.05
CA GLN A 41 -16.41 2.60 16.48
C GLN A 41 -17.32 3.05 15.34
N ASN A 42 -16.75 3.67 14.30
CA ASN A 42 -17.47 4.07 13.08
C ASN A 42 -17.74 2.88 12.14
N GLY A 43 -17.30 1.67 12.49
CA GLY A 43 -17.48 0.45 11.72
C GLY A 43 -16.37 0.12 10.74
N ASP A 44 -15.41 1.01 10.53
CA ASP A 44 -14.22 0.73 9.71
C ASP A 44 -13.44 -0.44 10.30
N ARG A 45 -12.65 -1.12 9.47
CA ARG A 45 -11.83 -2.25 9.88
C ARG A 45 -10.40 -2.10 9.38
N TYR A 46 -9.46 -2.51 10.21
CA TYR A 46 -8.07 -2.67 9.84
C TYR A 46 -7.59 -4.06 10.21
N HIS A 47 -6.88 -4.72 9.30
CA HIS A 47 -6.13 -5.94 9.55
C HIS A 47 -4.71 -5.73 9.07
N GLY A 48 -3.72 -5.98 9.91
CA GLY A 48 -2.32 -5.85 9.54
C GLY A 48 -1.42 -5.57 10.73
N GLU A 49 -0.24 -5.06 10.41
CA GLU A 49 0.84 -4.84 11.35
C GLU A 49 0.63 -3.56 12.17
N TRP A 50 1.03 -3.61 13.42
CA TRP A 50 0.93 -2.52 14.37
C TRP A 50 2.27 -2.22 15.02
N LYS A 51 2.54 -0.93 15.21
CA LYS A 51 3.68 -0.44 15.98
C LYS A 51 3.29 0.77 16.80
N LYS A 52 3.52 0.71 18.13
CA LYS A 52 3.14 1.76 19.09
C LYS A 52 1.68 2.20 18.93
N ALA A 53 0.78 1.23 18.87
CA ALA A 53 -0.66 1.40 18.64
C ALA A 53 -1.03 2.17 17.35
N LYS A 54 -0.12 2.21 16.35
CA LYS A 54 -0.36 2.79 15.04
C LYS A 54 -0.24 1.75 13.95
N LYS A 55 -1.06 1.85 12.91
CA LYS A 55 -0.94 1.05 11.71
C LYS A 55 0.49 1.19 11.16
N HIS A 56 1.13 0.06 10.87
CA HIS A 56 2.51 -0.01 10.42
C HIS A 56 2.68 -1.18 9.44
N GLY A 57 3.85 -1.30 8.77
CA GLY A 57 4.13 -2.42 7.88
C GLY A 57 3.04 -2.66 6.84
N PHE A 58 2.67 -3.90 6.60
CA PHE A 58 1.59 -4.23 5.67
C PHE A 58 0.23 -4.31 6.37
N GLY A 59 -0.82 -3.87 5.68
CA GLY A 59 -2.17 -4.01 6.20
C GLY A 59 -3.26 -3.56 5.24
N THR A 60 -4.47 -4.04 5.54
CA THR A 60 -5.68 -3.73 4.80
C THR A 60 -6.60 -2.87 5.67
N TYR A 61 -7.08 -1.77 5.13
CA TYR A 61 -8.10 -0.93 5.74
C TYR A 61 -9.37 -0.96 4.88
N VAL A 62 -10.49 -1.22 5.49
CA VAL A 62 -11.80 -1.22 4.83
C VAL A 62 -12.68 -0.17 5.52
N TRP A 63 -13.08 0.84 4.76
CA TRP A 63 -14.01 1.87 5.21
C TRP A 63 -15.46 1.41 5.09
N THR A 64 -16.31 1.90 5.95
CA THR A 64 -17.77 1.59 5.91
C THR A 64 -18.45 2.05 4.63
N ASN A 65 -17.88 3.03 3.93
CA ASN A 65 -18.39 3.49 2.63
C ASN A 65 -17.98 2.58 1.46
N GLY A 66 -17.32 1.44 1.71
CA GLY A 66 -16.90 0.47 0.71
C GLY A 66 -15.55 0.73 0.08
N HIS A 67 -14.83 1.78 0.47
CA HIS A 67 -13.45 1.97 0.04
C HIS A 67 -12.53 0.94 0.72
N ARG A 68 -11.41 0.61 0.07
CA ARG A 68 -10.42 -0.32 0.60
C ARG A 68 -9.01 0.16 0.24
N TYR A 69 -8.11 0.10 1.20
CA TYR A 69 -6.67 0.22 0.97
C TYR A 69 -5.96 -1.05 1.41
N GLU A 70 -5.03 -1.50 0.60
CA GLU A 70 -4.16 -2.63 0.89
C GLU A 70 -2.73 -2.25 0.49
N GLY A 71 -1.81 -2.27 1.46
CA GLY A 71 -0.43 -1.86 1.21
C GLY A 71 0.31 -1.49 2.48
N GLN A 72 1.36 -0.73 2.29
CA GLN A 72 2.26 -0.33 3.37
C GLN A 72 1.72 0.85 4.18
N TRP A 73 2.00 0.81 5.47
CA TRP A 73 1.64 1.82 6.46
C TRP A 73 2.88 2.27 7.22
N LEU A 74 2.96 3.55 7.51
CA LEU A 74 3.99 4.13 8.35
C LEU A 74 3.34 5.08 9.37
N ALA A 75 3.44 4.73 10.65
CA ALA A 75 2.94 5.54 11.76
C ALA A 75 1.48 6.00 11.61
N GLY A 76 0.62 5.12 11.07
CA GLY A 76 -0.81 5.36 10.85
C GLY A 76 -1.19 5.91 9.48
N GLN A 77 -0.23 6.26 8.64
CA GLN A 77 -0.45 6.82 7.30
C GLN A 77 -0.11 5.80 6.21
N LYS A 78 -0.83 5.84 5.08
CA LYS A 78 -0.48 5.07 3.88
C LYS A 78 0.88 5.55 3.38
N SER A 79 1.78 4.59 3.07
CA SER A 79 3.16 4.87 2.67
C SER A 79 3.68 3.75 1.77
N GLY A 80 4.73 4.01 0.99
CA GLY A 80 5.30 2.99 0.11
C GLY A 80 4.30 2.44 -0.90
N SER A 81 4.44 1.18 -1.29
CA SER A 81 3.57 0.57 -2.30
C SER A 81 2.21 0.15 -1.75
N GLY A 82 1.16 0.36 -2.53
CA GLY A 82 -0.18 -0.06 -2.15
C GLY A 82 -1.21 0.05 -3.26
N GLN A 83 -2.41 -0.42 -2.94
CA GLN A 83 -3.58 -0.34 -3.79
C GLN A 83 -4.72 0.32 -3.03
N TYR A 84 -5.33 1.32 -3.62
CA TYR A 84 -6.56 1.93 -3.15
C TYR A 84 -7.69 1.60 -4.12
N THR A 85 -8.79 1.09 -3.60
CA THR A 85 -9.98 0.76 -4.39
C THR A 85 -11.15 1.58 -3.86
N TRP A 86 -11.78 2.34 -4.73
CA TRP A 86 -13.01 3.07 -4.42
C TRP A 86 -14.23 2.14 -4.46
N SER A 87 -15.28 2.53 -3.79
CA SER A 87 -16.55 1.76 -3.76
C SER A 87 -17.20 1.62 -5.13
N ASN A 88 -16.92 2.52 -6.07
CA ASN A 88 -17.39 2.44 -7.46
C ASN A 88 -16.57 1.48 -8.34
N GLY A 89 -15.49 0.90 -7.80
CA GLY A 89 -14.61 -0.02 -8.51
C GLY A 89 -13.39 0.62 -9.19
N ASP A 90 -13.24 1.93 -9.15
CA ASP A 90 -12.00 2.59 -9.57
C ASP A 90 -10.86 2.13 -8.68
N ARG A 91 -9.62 2.11 -9.21
CA ARG A 91 -8.48 1.59 -8.49
C ARG A 91 -7.20 2.35 -8.79
N TYR A 92 -6.48 2.73 -7.75
CA TYR A 92 -5.10 3.22 -7.85
C TYR A 92 -4.14 2.14 -7.36
N VAL A 93 -3.08 1.87 -8.10
CA VAL A 93 -1.97 1.01 -7.73
C VAL A 93 -0.68 1.80 -7.93
N GLY A 94 0.10 1.95 -6.87
CA GLY A 94 1.32 2.76 -6.93
C GLY A 94 1.86 3.08 -5.56
N GLU A 95 2.66 4.14 -5.53
CA GLU A 95 3.30 4.61 -4.31
C GLU A 95 2.42 5.61 -3.56
N PHE A 96 2.62 5.65 -2.23
CA PHE A 96 1.97 6.55 -1.30
C PHE A 96 3.00 7.23 -0.42
N HIS A 97 2.76 8.49 -0.09
CA HIS A 97 3.54 9.23 0.90
C HIS A 97 2.64 10.13 1.71
N GLY A 98 2.69 9.99 3.05
CA GLY A 98 1.87 10.78 3.96
C GLY A 98 0.35 10.64 3.77
N GLY A 99 -0.10 9.50 3.20
CA GLY A 99 -1.50 9.25 2.88
C GLY A 99 -1.92 9.57 1.46
N ASP A 100 -1.13 10.32 0.69
CA ASP A 100 -1.42 10.74 -0.68
C ASP A 100 -0.77 9.81 -1.72
N TYR A 101 -1.33 9.78 -2.94
CA TYR A 101 -0.66 9.18 -4.10
C TYR A 101 0.63 9.93 -4.39
N HIS A 102 1.71 9.20 -4.59
CA HIS A 102 3.04 9.74 -4.79
C HIS A 102 3.85 8.82 -5.69
N GLY A 103 5.02 9.28 -6.19
CA GLY A 103 5.89 8.45 -7.03
C GLY A 103 5.18 7.85 -8.23
N GLU A 104 5.58 6.67 -8.64
CA GLU A 104 4.99 5.98 -9.79
C GLU A 104 3.66 5.31 -9.41
N GLY A 105 2.67 5.45 -10.30
CA GLY A 105 1.38 4.83 -10.08
C GLY A 105 0.45 4.86 -11.28
N THR A 106 -0.59 4.02 -11.19
CA THR A 106 -1.63 3.91 -12.21
C THR A 106 -3.02 3.98 -11.56
N LEU A 107 -3.80 4.95 -11.97
CA LEU A 107 -5.22 5.03 -11.68
C LEU A 107 -5.99 4.39 -12.83
N THR A 108 -6.80 3.40 -12.52
CA THR A 108 -7.69 2.72 -13.48
C THR A 108 -9.13 2.99 -13.09
N TYR A 109 -9.88 3.58 -13.99
CA TYR A 109 -11.31 3.78 -13.85
C TYR A 109 -12.08 2.54 -14.31
N ILE A 110 -13.24 2.28 -13.72
CA ILE A 110 -14.13 1.18 -14.13
C ILE A 110 -14.55 1.30 -15.62
N SER A 111 -14.51 2.50 -16.17
CA SER A 111 -14.74 2.76 -17.60
C SER A 111 -13.62 2.24 -18.51
N GLY A 112 -12.54 1.69 -17.96
CA GLY A 112 -11.35 1.25 -18.69
C GLY A 112 -10.34 2.36 -19.00
N LYS A 113 -10.65 3.61 -18.67
CA LYS A 113 -9.66 4.70 -18.76
C LYS A 113 -8.57 4.52 -17.73
N THR A 114 -7.34 4.98 -18.05
CA THR A 114 -6.21 4.94 -17.10
C THR A 114 -5.44 6.25 -17.08
N VAL A 115 -4.78 6.51 -15.96
CA VAL A 115 -3.77 7.58 -15.82
C VAL A 115 -2.54 6.93 -15.19
N THR A 116 -1.41 6.94 -15.90
CA THR A 116 -0.16 6.29 -15.43
C THR A 116 1.03 7.23 -15.52
N GLY A 117 1.92 7.14 -14.55
CA GLY A 117 3.15 7.92 -14.45
C GLY A 117 3.39 8.43 -13.04
N GLU A 118 4.13 9.55 -12.93
CA GLU A 118 4.49 10.15 -11.66
C GLU A 118 3.32 10.93 -11.04
N TRP A 119 3.16 10.75 -9.73
CA TRP A 119 2.16 11.40 -8.90
C TRP A 119 2.84 12.21 -7.77
N ARG A 120 2.30 13.38 -7.44
CA ARG A 120 2.75 14.19 -6.30
C ARG A 120 1.56 14.74 -5.54
N LYS A 121 1.49 14.42 -4.23
CA LYS A 121 0.41 14.91 -3.33
C LYS A 121 -0.99 14.67 -3.90
N GLY A 122 -1.23 13.47 -4.43
CA GLY A 122 -2.52 13.06 -4.98
C GLY A 122 -2.81 13.54 -6.42
N ILE A 123 -1.89 14.28 -7.06
CA ILE A 123 -2.06 14.87 -8.38
C ILE A 123 -1.16 14.17 -9.40
N PRO A 124 -1.66 13.81 -10.62
CA PRO A 124 -0.80 13.37 -11.71
C PRO A 124 0.21 14.49 -12.03
N TRP A 125 1.51 14.19 -11.89
CA TRP A 125 2.56 15.20 -12.06
C TRP A 125 3.22 15.14 -13.43
N ASN A 126 3.85 14.01 -13.76
CA ASN A 126 4.34 13.68 -15.09
C ASN A 126 3.71 12.34 -15.47
N ALA A 127 2.56 12.37 -16.12
CA ALA A 127 1.73 11.20 -16.35
C ALA A 127 1.00 11.30 -17.70
N THR A 128 0.46 10.19 -18.16
CA THR A 128 -0.35 10.14 -19.37
C THR A 128 -1.70 9.49 -19.07
N ALA A 129 -2.75 10.11 -19.54
CA ALA A 129 -4.11 9.53 -19.51
C ALA A 129 -4.42 8.85 -20.83
N TYR A 130 -5.05 7.68 -20.73
CA TYR A 130 -5.46 6.87 -21.88
C TYR A 130 -6.97 6.63 -21.85
N SER A 131 -7.57 6.57 -23.03
CA SER A 131 -8.93 6.07 -23.19
C SER A 131 -9.01 4.56 -22.92
N ALA A 132 -10.23 4.02 -22.80
CA ALA A 132 -10.45 2.58 -22.68
C ALA A 132 -9.90 1.78 -23.88
N ALA A 133 -9.74 2.41 -25.05
CA ALA A 133 -9.14 1.81 -26.23
C ALA A 133 -7.60 1.93 -26.25
N GLY A 134 -6.98 2.42 -25.17
CA GLY A 134 -5.53 2.58 -25.07
C GLY A 134 -4.95 3.78 -25.82
N LYS A 135 -5.78 4.68 -26.35
CA LYS A 135 -5.30 5.90 -27.01
C LYS A 135 -4.99 6.97 -25.96
N ALA A 136 -3.79 7.57 -26.03
CA ALA A 136 -3.43 8.70 -25.19
C ALA A 136 -4.34 9.90 -25.43
N THR A 137 -4.85 10.48 -24.37
CA THR A 137 -5.85 11.57 -24.43
C THR A 137 -5.34 12.86 -23.79
N TYR A 138 -4.57 12.75 -22.73
CA TYR A 138 -3.94 13.86 -22.03
C TYR A 138 -2.53 13.49 -21.62
N ALA A 139 -1.63 14.48 -21.64
CA ALA A 139 -0.34 14.43 -20.98
C ALA A 139 -0.35 15.43 -19.80
N TYR A 140 0.23 15.00 -18.68
CA TYR A 140 0.46 15.85 -17.53
C TYR A 140 1.95 16.17 -17.46
N THR A 141 2.28 17.44 -17.33
CA THR A 141 3.66 17.91 -17.15
C THR A 141 3.68 18.92 -16.01
N ASN A 142 4.43 18.60 -14.95
CA ASN A 142 4.46 19.39 -13.73
C ASN A 142 3.05 19.71 -13.19
N GLY A 143 2.14 18.72 -13.23
CA GLY A 143 0.76 18.83 -12.78
C GLY A 143 -0.21 19.55 -13.72
N ASN A 144 0.25 20.04 -14.85
CA ASN A 144 -0.59 20.71 -15.84
C ASN A 144 -1.02 19.72 -16.93
N ALA A 145 -2.32 19.64 -17.17
CA ALA A 145 -2.89 18.77 -18.19
C ALA A 145 -2.86 19.45 -19.55
N LEU A 146 -2.34 18.75 -20.56
CA LEU A 146 -2.41 19.12 -21.97
C LEU A 146 -3.23 18.09 -22.72
N CYS A 147 -4.28 18.54 -23.42
CA CYS A 147 -5.05 17.67 -24.31
C CYS A 147 -4.17 17.28 -25.51
N LEU A 148 -4.08 15.97 -25.76
CA LEU A 148 -3.38 15.47 -26.93
C LEU A 148 -4.37 15.47 -28.09
N THR A 149 -4.33 16.54 -28.88
CA THR A 149 -5.16 16.67 -30.09
C THR A 149 -4.92 15.51 -31.05
N GLN A 150 -5.98 15.12 -31.73
CA GLN A 150 -6.03 14.04 -32.70
C GLN A 150 -5.23 14.36 -33.96
#